data_b79ba8d407ad70aad508dd39ebc971e2
#
_entry.id   b79ba8d407ad70aad508dd39ebc971e2
#
_cell.length_a   1.000
_cell.length_b   1.000
_cell.length_c   1.000
_cell.angle_alpha   90.00
_cell.angle_beta   90.00
_cell.angle_gamma   90.00
#
_symmetry.space_group_name_H-M   'P 1'
#
loop_
_entity.id
_entity.type
_entity.pdbx_description
1 polymer ?
#
loop_
_entity_poly.entity_id
_entity_poly.type
_entity_poly.pdbx_seq_one_letter_code
_entity_poly.pdbx_strand_id
1 'polypeptide(L)'
;MVVDCHIHMALDGGYWKDALARHKEAPDEQFIRKTLETYKSLGFTYLRDGGDRWNAGKRASELAEEYGIRYRTPVFPIYRKGHYGSFIGRGFETLDDFRALISEVKTKGGHFIKIMISGLMDFNRYGVLTDEPMPDALIRELTNIAHGEGFSIMAHANGDAAVRGAVLA
;
A
#
# COMPACT_ATOMS: atom_id res chain seq x y z
N MET A 1 -17.85 -14.88 -6.76
CA MET A 1 -17.17 -13.63 -6.33
C MET A 1 -15.68 -13.84 -6.52
N VAL A 2 -15.04 -13.04 -7.37
CA VAL A 2 -13.58 -13.05 -7.57
C VAL A 2 -13.00 -11.82 -6.85
N VAL A 3 -11.91 -12.02 -6.09
CA VAL A 3 -11.28 -10.98 -5.29
C VAL A 3 -9.80 -10.90 -5.58
N ASP A 4 -9.25 -9.67 -5.62
CA ASP A 4 -7.82 -9.43 -5.60
C ASP A 4 -7.48 -8.65 -4.33
N CYS A 5 -6.66 -9.26 -3.49
CA CYS A 5 -6.34 -8.71 -2.17
C CYS A 5 -5.06 -7.87 -2.15
N HIS A 6 -4.35 -7.73 -3.27
CA HIS A 6 -3.15 -6.90 -3.34
C HIS A 6 -2.85 -6.41 -4.75
N ILE A 7 -3.40 -5.27 -5.10
CA ILE A 7 -3.05 -4.55 -6.32
C ILE A 7 -2.32 -3.24 -5.98
N HIS A 8 -1.76 -2.59 -6.98
CA HIS A 8 -1.36 -1.19 -6.94
C HIS A 8 -1.92 -0.49 -8.18
N MET A 9 -2.95 0.34 -8.01
CA MET A 9 -3.60 1.03 -9.13
C MET A 9 -2.64 1.94 -9.89
N ALA A 10 -1.61 2.47 -9.22
CA ALA A 10 -0.60 3.31 -9.84
C ALA A 10 0.43 2.53 -10.71
N LEU A 11 0.39 1.18 -10.70
CA LEU A 11 1.32 0.33 -11.47
C LEU A 11 0.54 -0.47 -12.52
N ASP A 12 1.20 -0.78 -13.65
CA ASP A 12 0.58 -1.45 -14.80
C ASP A 12 1.29 -2.77 -15.20
N GLY A 13 2.24 -3.23 -14.37
CA GLY A 13 3.05 -4.41 -14.67
C GLY A 13 4.20 -4.16 -15.65
N GLY A 14 4.32 -2.95 -16.20
CA GLY A 14 5.44 -2.51 -17.04
C GLY A 14 6.59 -1.90 -16.22
N TYR A 15 7.31 -0.95 -16.81
CA TYR A 15 8.39 -0.25 -16.11
C TYR A 15 7.82 0.71 -15.07
N TRP A 16 8.07 0.41 -13.80
CA TRP A 16 7.43 1.10 -12.68
C TRP A 16 7.62 2.63 -12.64
N LYS A 17 8.76 3.16 -13.15
CA LYS A 17 8.99 4.62 -13.19
C LYS A 17 8.06 5.32 -14.15
N ASP A 18 7.79 4.71 -15.30
CA ASP A 18 6.88 5.27 -16.31
C ASP A 18 5.43 5.18 -15.83
N ALA A 19 5.07 4.05 -15.21
CA ALA A 19 3.76 3.88 -14.59
C ALA A 19 3.48 4.95 -13.53
N LEU A 20 4.42 5.19 -12.62
CA LEU A 20 4.27 6.22 -11.59
C LEU A 20 4.34 7.65 -12.17
N ALA A 21 5.13 7.88 -13.21
CA ALA A 21 5.22 9.20 -13.87
C ALA A 21 3.87 9.67 -14.42
N ARG A 22 3.02 8.74 -14.87
CA ARG A 22 1.66 8.99 -15.38
C ARG A 22 0.78 9.74 -14.38
N HIS A 23 1.00 9.53 -13.08
CA HIS A 23 0.16 10.07 -12.01
C HIS A 23 0.76 11.28 -11.28
N LYS A 24 1.96 11.79 -11.70
CA LYS A 24 2.71 12.81 -10.95
C LYS A 24 1.96 14.14 -10.78
N GLU A 25 1.32 14.62 -11.85
CA GLU A 25 0.59 15.90 -11.83
C GLU A 25 -0.82 15.71 -11.27
N ALA A 26 -1.49 14.65 -11.71
CA ALA A 26 -2.79 14.23 -11.24
C ALA A 26 -2.99 12.73 -11.53
N PRO A 27 -3.88 12.04 -10.81
CA PRO A 27 -4.29 10.68 -11.18
C PRO A 27 -4.78 10.61 -12.64
N ASP A 28 -4.19 9.76 -13.45
CA ASP A 28 -4.67 9.51 -14.82
C ASP A 28 -6.00 8.73 -14.75
N GLU A 29 -7.10 9.47 -14.81
CA GLU A 29 -8.43 8.89 -14.67
C GLU A 29 -8.77 7.96 -15.84
N GLN A 30 -8.29 8.24 -17.05
CA GLN A 30 -8.54 7.37 -18.22
C GLN A 30 -7.90 6.00 -18.01
N PHE A 31 -6.66 5.97 -17.53
CA PHE A 31 -5.98 4.73 -17.18
C PHE A 31 -6.70 3.97 -16.06
N ILE A 32 -7.11 4.67 -14.99
CA ILE A 32 -7.83 4.08 -13.85
C ILE A 32 -9.15 3.45 -14.32
N ARG A 33 -9.95 4.16 -15.11
CA ARG A 33 -11.21 3.65 -15.65
C ARG A 33 -11.02 2.41 -16.51
N LYS A 34 -10.04 2.42 -17.42
CA LYS A 34 -9.68 1.27 -18.25
C LYS A 34 -9.27 0.06 -17.40
N THR A 35 -8.51 0.29 -16.34
CA THR A 35 -8.07 -0.78 -15.42
C THR A 35 -9.27 -1.37 -14.68
N LEU A 36 -10.16 -0.53 -14.13
CA LEU A 36 -11.37 -0.99 -13.44
C LEU A 36 -12.31 -1.78 -14.40
N GLU A 37 -12.47 -1.32 -15.63
CA GLU A 37 -13.22 -2.04 -16.66
C GLU A 37 -12.62 -3.42 -16.95
N THR A 38 -11.29 -3.50 -17.04
CA THR A 38 -10.58 -4.78 -17.21
C THR A 38 -10.86 -5.73 -16.04
N TYR A 39 -10.74 -5.28 -14.79
CA TYR A 39 -11.05 -6.08 -13.61
C TYR A 39 -12.52 -6.54 -13.62
N LYS A 40 -13.46 -5.65 -13.96
CA LYS A 40 -14.88 -6.00 -14.11
C LYS A 40 -15.09 -7.08 -15.16
N SER A 41 -14.47 -6.95 -16.34
CA SER A 41 -14.60 -7.91 -17.45
C SER A 41 -14.07 -9.30 -17.08
N LEU A 42 -13.09 -9.38 -16.17
CA LEU A 42 -12.55 -10.61 -15.62
C LEU A 42 -13.35 -11.16 -14.41
N GLY A 43 -14.46 -10.51 -14.04
CA GLY A 43 -15.35 -10.96 -12.98
C GLY A 43 -14.93 -10.58 -11.56
N PHE A 44 -13.97 -9.66 -11.39
CA PHE A 44 -13.59 -9.17 -10.07
C PHE A 44 -14.68 -8.27 -9.49
N THR A 45 -15.00 -8.49 -8.23
CA THR A 45 -16.01 -7.73 -7.47
C THR A 45 -15.43 -7.07 -6.22
N TYR A 46 -14.17 -7.37 -5.88
CA TYR A 46 -13.47 -6.78 -4.76
C TYR A 46 -11.98 -6.59 -5.11
N LEU A 47 -11.47 -5.38 -4.84
CA LEU A 47 -10.05 -5.05 -4.98
C LEU A 47 -9.54 -4.42 -3.68
N ARG A 48 -8.34 -4.84 -3.23
CA ARG A 48 -7.61 -4.21 -2.14
C ARG A 48 -6.29 -3.66 -2.66
N ASP A 49 -6.19 -2.34 -2.66
CA ASP A 49 -5.04 -1.59 -3.17
C ASP A 49 -3.95 -1.45 -2.11
N GLY A 50 -2.69 -1.42 -2.53
CA GLY A 50 -1.55 -1.14 -1.67
C GLY A 50 -1.29 0.35 -1.47
N GLY A 51 -1.99 1.22 -2.20
CA GLY A 51 -1.86 2.67 -2.13
C GLY A 51 -0.69 3.25 -2.93
N ASP A 52 -0.73 4.56 -3.06
CA ASP A 52 0.32 5.36 -3.70
C ASP A 52 0.25 6.83 -3.22
N ARG A 53 1.36 7.56 -3.29
CA ARG A 53 1.41 8.96 -2.84
C ARG A 53 0.81 9.98 -3.82
N TRP A 54 0.39 9.56 -5.01
CA TRP A 54 -0.21 10.40 -6.05
C TRP A 54 -1.74 10.33 -6.08
N ASN A 55 -2.35 9.56 -5.18
CA ASN A 55 -3.78 9.34 -5.03
C ASN A 55 -4.45 8.56 -6.19
N ALA A 56 -3.71 7.79 -7.01
CA ALA A 56 -4.32 6.96 -8.05
C ALA A 56 -5.26 5.91 -7.45
N GLY A 57 -4.82 5.18 -6.40
CA GLY A 57 -5.67 4.24 -5.66
C GLY A 57 -6.84 4.90 -4.94
N LYS A 58 -6.66 6.14 -4.44
CA LYS A 58 -7.76 6.92 -3.86
C LYS A 58 -8.80 7.28 -4.92
N ARG A 59 -8.36 7.78 -6.10
CA ARG A 59 -9.27 8.07 -7.20
C ARG A 59 -9.99 6.83 -7.71
N ALA A 60 -9.28 5.69 -7.80
CA ALA A 60 -9.89 4.42 -8.15
C ALA A 60 -11.00 4.02 -7.16
N SER A 61 -10.80 4.24 -5.86
CA SER A 61 -11.81 3.92 -4.85
C SER A 61 -13.11 4.74 -4.98
N GLU A 62 -13.02 5.95 -5.54
CA GLU A 62 -14.18 6.81 -5.82
C GLU A 62 -14.95 6.38 -7.07
N LEU A 63 -14.26 5.79 -8.03
CA LEU A 63 -14.82 5.38 -9.32
C LEU A 63 -15.31 3.93 -9.33
N ALA A 64 -14.79 3.08 -8.45
CA ALA A 64 -14.96 1.62 -8.52
C ALA A 64 -16.43 1.16 -8.44
N GLU A 65 -17.29 1.90 -7.74
CA GLU A 65 -18.71 1.59 -7.61
C GLU A 65 -19.43 1.64 -8.97
N GLU A 66 -19.01 2.50 -9.89
CA GLU A 66 -19.55 2.57 -11.27
C GLU A 66 -19.34 1.26 -12.04
N TYR A 67 -18.35 0.46 -11.62
CA TYR A 67 -17.99 -0.84 -12.20
C TYR A 67 -18.53 -2.04 -11.40
N GLY A 68 -19.26 -1.79 -10.30
CA GLY A 68 -19.75 -2.84 -9.40
C GLY A 68 -18.62 -3.49 -8.58
N ILE A 69 -17.52 -2.78 -8.38
CA ILE A 69 -16.34 -3.26 -7.65
C ILE A 69 -16.29 -2.58 -6.28
N ARG A 70 -16.24 -3.37 -5.21
CA ARG A 70 -15.90 -2.88 -3.88
C ARG A 70 -14.40 -2.68 -3.78
N TYR A 71 -13.96 -1.44 -3.62
CA TYR A 71 -12.55 -1.09 -3.60
C TYR A 71 -12.10 -0.63 -2.21
N ARG A 72 -10.95 -1.11 -1.74
CA ARG A 72 -10.35 -0.70 -0.47
C ARG A 72 -8.93 -0.19 -0.71
N THR A 73 -8.62 0.97 -0.18
CA THR A 73 -7.30 1.60 -0.30
C THR A 73 -6.81 2.14 1.04
N PRO A 74 -5.49 2.10 1.32
CA PRO A 74 -4.87 2.80 2.44
C PRO A 74 -4.55 4.26 2.11
N VAL A 75 -4.92 4.75 0.93
CA VAL A 75 -4.50 5.99 0.28
C VAL A 75 -3.03 5.91 -0.16
N PHE A 76 -2.09 5.76 0.79
CA PHE A 76 -0.67 5.56 0.52
C PHE A 76 -0.06 4.55 1.51
N PRO A 77 0.99 3.83 1.11
CA PRO A 77 1.75 3.02 2.05
C PRO A 77 2.68 3.90 2.89
N ILE A 78 2.91 3.48 4.14
CA ILE A 78 3.81 4.15 5.09
C ILE A 78 5.09 3.33 5.22
N TYR A 79 6.25 3.98 5.16
CA TYR A 79 7.55 3.34 5.31
C TYR A 79 8.43 4.12 6.27
N ARG A 80 9.41 3.46 6.93
CA ARG A 80 10.42 4.13 7.73
C ARG A 80 11.43 4.80 6.79
N LYS A 81 11.72 6.11 6.98
CA LYS A 81 12.71 6.83 6.17
C LYS A 81 14.07 6.13 6.21
N GLY A 82 14.77 6.13 5.08
CA GLY A 82 16.00 5.37 4.90
C GLY A 82 15.79 3.89 4.53
N HIS A 83 14.55 3.37 4.55
CA HIS A 83 14.21 2.00 4.24
C HIS A 83 13.32 1.88 2.99
N TYR A 84 12.98 0.64 2.60
CA TYR A 84 12.16 0.35 1.44
C TYR A 84 10.77 0.99 1.50
N GLY A 85 10.31 1.54 0.37
CA GLY A 85 8.97 2.11 0.21
C GLY A 85 8.94 3.54 -0.33
N SER A 86 10.11 4.22 -0.41
CA SER A 86 10.20 5.62 -0.84
C SER A 86 9.69 5.88 -2.25
N PHE A 87 9.71 4.88 -3.13
CA PHE A 87 9.28 5.00 -4.53
C PHE A 87 7.77 5.22 -4.69
N ILE A 88 6.94 4.80 -3.72
CA ILE A 88 5.48 4.82 -3.82
C ILE A 88 4.80 5.38 -2.55
N GLY A 89 5.47 5.31 -1.40
CA GLY A 89 4.91 5.61 -0.09
C GLY A 89 5.27 6.98 0.47
N ARG A 90 4.86 7.19 1.73
CA ARG A 90 5.21 8.34 2.57
C ARG A 90 6.00 7.89 3.78
N GLY A 91 7.10 8.59 4.08
CA GLY A 91 8.07 8.18 5.08
C GLY A 91 7.85 8.83 6.44
N PHE A 92 8.06 8.06 7.53
CA PHE A 92 8.13 8.54 8.89
C PHE A 92 9.55 8.35 9.47
N GLU A 93 9.92 9.17 10.43
CA GLU A 93 11.14 9.04 11.26
C GLU A 93 10.77 8.78 12.71
N THR A 94 9.78 9.50 13.22
CA THR A 94 9.30 9.45 14.60
C THR A 94 7.90 8.83 14.67
N LEU A 95 7.49 8.41 15.86
CA LEU A 95 6.11 7.94 16.09
C LEU A 95 5.07 9.03 15.87
N ASP A 96 5.45 10.29 16.11
CA ASP A 96 4.55 11.42 15.88
C ASP A 96 4.35 11.66 14.38
N ASP A 97 5.40 11.48 13.54
CA ASP A 97 5.24 11.47 12.09
C ASP A 97 4.28 10.36 11.65
N PHE A 98 4.42 9.16 12.24
CA PHE A 98 3.54 8.03 11.94
C PHE A 98 2.08 8.33 12.30
N ARG A 99 1.82 8.91 13.49
CA ARG A 99 0.48 9.35 13.89
C ARG A 99 -0.10 10.40 12.95
N ALA A 100 0.72 11.35 12.52
CA ALA A 100 0.30 12.37 11.56
C ALA A 100 -0.09 11.74 10.21
N LEU A 101 0.66 10.75 9.73
CA LEU A 101 0.33 10.02 8.50
C LEU A 101 -0.97 9.20 8.64
N ILE A 102 -1.21 8.56 9.78
CA ILE A 102 -2.49 7.88 10.06
C ILE A 102 -3.66 8.88 10.04
N SER A 103 -3.50 10.03 10.68
CA SER A 103 -4.51 11.10 10.65
C SER A 103 -4.81 11.57 9.24
N GLU A 104 -3.80 11.67 8.37
CA GLU A 104 -4.00 11.99 6.96
C GLU A 104 -4.75 10.89 6.21
N VAL A 105 -4.41 9.61 6.43
CA VAL A 105 -5.16 8.48 5.86
C VAL A 105 -6.62 8.53 6.28
N LYS A 106 -6.89 8.79 7.57
CA LYS A 106 -8.24 8.93 8.12
C LYS A 106 -9.02 10.06 7.45
N THR A 107 -8.42 11.25 7.35
CA THR A 107 -9.02 12.43 6.73
C THR A 107 -9.34 12.21 5.25
N LYS A 108 -8.49 11.48 4.54
CA LYS A 108 -8.69 11.14 3.12
C LYS A 108 -9.62 9.95 2.90
N GLY A 109 -10.19 9.37 3.97
CA GLY A 109 -11.11 8.24 3.88
C GLY A 109 -10.43 6.93 3.51
N GLY A 110 -9.20 6.72 3.95
CA GLY A 110 -8.51 5.43 3.83
C GLY A 110 -9.21 4.34 4.66
N HIS A 111 -9.09 3.12 4.23
CA HIS A 111 -9.85 2.00 4.81
C HIS A 111 -9.03 1.13 5.78
N PHE A 112 -7.72 1.22 5.72
CA PHE A 112 -6.74 0.49 6.53
C PHE A 112 -5.38 1.17 6.41
N ILE A 113 -4.41 0.76 7.22
CA ILE A 113 -3.03 1.24 7.12
C ILE A 113 -2.17 0.22 6.37
N LYS A 114 -1.40 0.65 5.38
CA LYS A 114 -0.37 -0.16 4.71
C LYS A 114 0.99 0.25 5.24
N ILE A 115 1.77 -0.73 5.77
CA ILE A 115 3.14 -0.49 6.28
C ILE A 115 4.13 -1.35 5.49
N MET A 116 5.29 -0.76 5.15
CA MET A 116 6.44 -1.46 4.59
C MET A 116 7.39 -1.81 5.73
N ILE A 117 7.47 -3.09 6.11
CA ILE A 117 8.26 -3.54 7.28
C ILE A 117 9.54 -4.27 6.90
N SER A 118 9.76 -4.54 5.61
CA SER A 118 10.98 -5.15 5.10
C SER A 118 11.32 -4.63 3.71
N GLY A 119 12.53 -4.93 3.23
CA GLY A 119 12.90 -4.78 1.82
C GLY A 119 12.30 -5.85 0.92
N LEU A 120 12.74 -5.86 -0.33
CA LEU A 120 12.44 -6.91 -1.30
C LEU A 120 13.42 -8.09 -1.15
N MET A 121 13.04 -9.23 -1.69
CA MET A 121 14.03 -10.28 -1.96
C MET A 121 15.00 -9.80 -3.04
N ASP A 122 16.30 -10.01 -2.82
CA ASP A 122 17.33 -9.66 -3.80
C ASP A 122 17.28 -10.68 -4.96
N PHE A 123 17.02 -10.20 -6.16
CA PHE A 123 16.92 -11.07 -7.35
C PHE A 123 18.25 -11.70 -7.76
N ASN A 124 19.38 -11.19 -7.29
CA ASN A 124 20.72 -11.69 -7.61
C ASN A 124 21.32 -12.60 -6.52
N ARG A 125 20.73 -12.59 -5.32
CA ARG A 125 21.23 -13.34 -4.16
C ARG A 125 20.09 -14.06 -3.46
N TYR A 126 20.06 -15.38 -3.59
CA TYR A 126 19.01 -16.22 -2.99
C TYR A 126 18.94 -16.05 -1.47
N GLY A 127 17.71 -15.85 -0.96
CA GLY A 127 17.45 -15.74 0.48
C GLY A 127 17.88 -14.43 1.14
N VAL A 128 18.36 -13.45 0.36
CA VAL A 128 18.82 -12.15 0.86
C VAL A 128 17.76 -11.07 0.66
N LEU A 129 17.53 -10.25 1.68
CA LEU A 129 16.71 -9.05 1.58
C LEU A 129 17.54 -7.85 1.13
N THR A 130 16.93 -6.95 0.37
CA THR A 130 17.56 -5.67 -0.06
C THR A 130 17.64 -4.64 1.06
N ASP A 131 16.90 -4.86 2.15
CA ASP A 131 16.85 -3.98 3.32
C ASP A 131 16.43 -4.79 4.55
N GLU A 132 17.00 -4.47 5.71
CA GLU A 132 16.72 -5.17 6.96
C GLU A 132 15.26 -5.04 7.38
N PRO A 133 14.67 -6.10 7.95
CA PRO A 133 13.34 -6.03 8.54
C PRO A 133 13.28 -5.00 9.67
N MET A 134 12.14 -4.34 9.79
CA MET A 134 11.85 -3.46 10.92
C MET A 134 11.88 -4.27 12.23
N PRO A 135 12.46 -3.73 13.34
CA PRO A 135 12.47 -4.43 14.63
C PRO A 135 11.07 -4.76 15.15
N ASP A 136 10.88 -5.95 15.70
CA ASP A 136 9.57 -6.42 16.21
C ASP A 136 8.92 -5.46 17.21
N ALA A 137 9.73 -4.84 18.09
CA ALA A 137 9.24 -3.86 19.06
C ALA A 137 8.61 -2.65 18.36
N LEU A 138 9.22 -2.17 17.28
CA LEU A 138 8.68 -1.06 16.50
C LEU A 138 7.42 -1.49 15.73
N ILE A 139 7.43 -2.67 15.09
CA ILE A 139 6.24 -3.20 14.40
C ILE A 139 5.05 -3.24 15.37
N ARG A 140 5.26 -3.75 16.57
CA ARG A 140 4.23 -3.84 17.62
C ARG A 140 3.71 -2.47 18.04
N GLU A 141 4.60 -1.49 18.19
CA GLU A 141 4.22 -0.12 18.55
C GLU A 141 3.40 0.56 17.46
N LEU A 142 3.82 0.45 16.19
CA LEU A 142 3.07 0.97 15.06
C LEU A 142 1.70 0.29 14.92
N THR A 143 1.64 -1.02 15.17
CA THR A 143 0.38 -1.79 15.17
C THR A 143 -0.58 -1.28 16.25
N ASN A 144 -0.10 -1.10 17.47
CA ASN A 144 -0.90 -0.57 18.57
C ASN A 144 -1.45 0.83 18.28
N ILE A 145 -0.62 1.70 17.68
CA ILE A 145 -1.06 3.05 17.28
C ILE A 145 -2.18 2.95 16.22
N ALA A 146 -1.99 2.14 15.17
CA ALA A 146 -2.98 2.00 14.10
C ALA A 146 -4.29 1.38 14.60
N HIS A 147 -4.22 0.34 15.45
CA HIS A 147 -5.38 -0.28 16.08
C HIS A 147 -6.11 0.68 17.02
N GLY A 148 -5.37 1.48 17.79
CA GLY A 148 -5.94 2.53 18.64
C GLY A 148 -6.74 3.59 17.88
N GLU A 149 -6.39 3.83 16.61
CA GLU A 149 -7.12 4.71 15.68
C GLU A 149 -8.24 3.97 14.90
N GLY A 150 -8.47 2.69 15.17
CA GLY A 150 -9.51 1.86 14.57
C GLY A 150 -9.17 1.27 13.20
N PHE A 151 -7.89 1.26 12.82
CA PHE A 151 -7.44 0.71 11.53
C PHE A 151 -6.86 -0.69 11.67
N SER A 152 -7.23 -1.58 10.75
CA SER A 152 -6.47 -2.79 10.48
C SER A 152 -5.21 -2.48 9.68
N ILE A 153 -4.24 -3.41 9.68
CA ILE A 153 -2.97 -3.24 8.98
C ILE A 153 -2.82 -4.25 7.83
N MET A 154 -2.25 -3.79 6.73
CA MET A 154 -1.71 -4.60 5.65
C MET A 154 -0.18 -4.38 5.62
N ALA A 155 0.61 -5.43 5.90
CA ALA A 155 2.06 -5.34 5.89
C ALA A 155 2.65 -5.81 4.55
N HIS A 156 3.65 -5.07 4.04
CA HIS A 156 4.62 -5.63 3.12
C HIS A 156 5.69 -6.32 3.97
N ALA A 157 5.82 -7.62 3.84
CA ALA A 157 6.74 -8.44 4.63
C ALA A 157 7.37 -9.53 3.75
N ASN A 158 8.67 -9.50 3.61
CA ASN A 158 9.46 -10.52 2.94
C ASN A 158 10.43 -11.15 3.96
N GLY A 159 10.64 -12.46 3.82
CA GLY A 159 11.49 -13.24 4.72
C GLY A 159 10.80 -13.65 6.03
N ASP A 160 11.31 -14.70 6.65
CA ASP A 160 10.71 -15.33 7.84
C ASP A 160 10.59 -14.34 9.01
N ALA A 161 11.65 -13.58 9.30
CA ALA A 161 11.66 -12.64 10.43
C ALA A 161 10.58 -11.56 10.29
N ALA A 162 10.45 -10.93 9.10
CA ALA A 162 9.44 -9.90 8.87
C ALA A 162 8.01 -10.46 8.96
N VAL A 163 7.77 -11.65 8.37
CA VAL A 163 6.45 -12.30 8.43
C VAL A 163 6.10 -12.66 9.86
N ARG A 164 7.04 -13.24 10.62
CA ARG A 164 6.85 -13.56 12.03
C ARG A 164 6.56 -12.31 12.87
N GLY A 165 7.34 -11.24 12.69
CA GLY A 165 7.12 -9.96 13.36
C GLY A 165 5.74 -9.38 13.08
N ALA A 166 5.27 -9.44 11.82
CA ALA A 166 3.95 -8.98 11.44
C ALA A 166 2.80 -9.79 12.06
N VAL A 167 2.96 -11.13 12.16
CA VAL A 167 1.93 -12.04 12.70
C VAL A 167 1.82 -11.93 14.22
N LEU A 168 2.92 -11.65 14.92
CA LEU A 168 2.97 -11.58 16.37
C LEU A 168 2.70 -10.16 16.93
N ALA A 169 2.55 -9.16 16.07
CA ALA A 169 2.24 -7.79 16.45
C ALA A 169 0.74 -7.55 16.51
#